data_e001eab9eaa465310c38c0737e253c9e
#
_entry.id   e001eab9eaa465310c38c0737e253c9e
#
_cell.length_a   1.000
_cell.length_b   1.000
_cell.length_c   1.000
_cell.angle_alpha   90.00
_cell.angle_beta   90.00
_cell.angle_gamma   90.00
#
_symmetry.space_group_name_H-M   'P 1'
#
loop_
_entity.id
_entity.type
_entity.pdbx_description
1 polymer ?
#
loop_
_entity_poly.entity_id
_entity_poly.type
_entity_poly.pdbx_seq_one_letter_code
_entity_poly.pdbx_strand_id
1 'polypeptide(L)'
;LKQGRMFEAEIHARNAAYSSIRRAGQDSIQANANMQQLILVLSEQDRLEPALKLVDRIKQTFQRQGLPANAFFVARNQRLRANILTGLGRWREALDEFEANRQALAATPELAANLGGPSLGWIRALMAVGDKVAAVDMATTLYLRLKKQLGPLAYETLEAQGYLAAALARQGELAKSLPHFREAIAVLAPQAAAQTDRSSRRFKRLSFIIESYLNVLAETRRQTADDKQAQSLLDEAFAVADALRGQSVQQAMAASAARAAATTPELANLVRQEQDARQERNALNAIQADLMSRRADQVPPAILADMRQRVAVLDGRLKTLTEDIRRRFPDYAELLTPRPATVAGIRAVLKPGESLLSILSAEEQTYVWAIPAKGAASFAAT
;
A
#
# COMPACT_ATOMS: atom_id res chain seq x y z
N LEU A 1 8.38 6.42 9.20
CA LEU A 1 7.27 6.29 8.25
C LEU A 1 6.80 4.84 8.12
N LYS A 2 7.68 3.90 7.82
CA LYS A 2 7.32 2.48 7.58
C LYS A 2 6.80 1.73 8.80
N GLN A 3 7.02 2.24 10.01
CA GLN A 3 6.52 1.67 11.27
C GLN A 3 5.13 2.22 11.69
N GLY A 4 4.51 3.05 10.87
CA GLY A 4 3.23 3.69 11.21
C GLY A 4 3.31 4.81 12.26
N ARG A 5 4.53 5.17 12.72
CA ARG A 5 4.76 6.23 13.72
C ARG A 5 4.84 7.60 13.02
N MET A 6 3.76 7.98 12.36
CA MET A 6 3.71 9.18 11.48
C MET A 6 3.92 10.46 12.25
N PHE A 7 3.34 10.58 13.46
CA PHE A 7 3.44 11.78 14.29
C PHE A 7 4.88 12.03 14.76
N GLU A 8 5.55 10.99 15.24
CA GLU A 8 6.97 11.08 15.64
C GLU A 8 7.87 11.42 14.45
N ALA A 9 7.61 10.80 13.28
CA ALA A 9 8.35 11.11 12.07
C ALA A 9 8.20 12.59 11.66
N GLU A 10 7.01 13.17 11.85
CA GLU A 10 6.79 14.60 11.59
C GLU A 10 7.60 15.48 12.56
N ILE A 11 7.59 15.17 13.86
CA ILE A 11 8.37 15.91 14.86
C ILE A 11 9.86 15.90 14.49
N HIS A 12 10.41 14.72 14.17
CA HIS A 12 11.81 14.60 13.79
C HIS A 12 12.14 15.36 12.50
N ALA A 13 11.29 15.26 11.48
CA ALA A 13 11.49 15.96 10.21
C ALA A 13 11.43 17.48 10.39
N ARG A 14 10.50 17.99 11.20
CA ARG A 14 10.42 19.42 11.55
C ARG A 14 11.66 19.89 12.29
N ASN A 15 12.09 19.14 13.31
CA ASN A 15 13.27 19.49 14.10
C ASN A 15 14.55 19.52 13.23
N ALA A 16 14.70 18.55 12.32
CA ALA A 16 15.82 18.52 11.37
C ALA A 16 15.80 19.73 10.42
N ALA A 17 14.62 20.07 9.87
CA ALA A 17 14.45 21.24 9.02
C ALA A 17 14.79 22.56 9.78
N TYR A 18 14.23 22.74 10.99
CA TYR A 18 14.52 23.91 11.83
C TYR A 18 16.01 24.03 12.18
N SER A 19 16.64 22.94 12.58
CA SER A 19 18.07 22.94 12.91
C SER A 19 18.93 23.35 11.71
N SER A 20 18.59 22.90 10.52
CA SER A 20 19.31 23.23 9.29
C SER A 20 19.11 24.68 8.89
N ILE A 21 17.89 25.19 9.00
CA ILE A 21 17.55 26.60 8.73
C ILE A 21 18.35 27.53 9.68
N ARG A 22 18.41 27.18 10.96
CA ARG A 22 19.18 28.00 11.94
C ARG A 22 20.67 27.98 11.69
N ARG A 23 21.25 26.87 11.22
CA ARG A 23 22.70 26.74 11.02
C ARG A 23 23.18 27.27 9.68
N ALA A 24 22.43 27.04 8.62
CA ALA A 24 22.89 27.25 7.24
C ALA A 24 21.99 28.22 6.45
N GLY A 25 20.93 28.74 7.06
CA GLY A 25 19.95 29.58 6.39
C GLY A 25 18.88 28.79 5.69
N GLN A 26 17.73 29.45 5.46
CA GLN A 26 16.51 28.87 4.91
C GLN A 26 16.67 28.34 3.47
N ASP A 27 17.47 28.99 2.66
CA ASP A 27 17.68 28.70 1.25
C ASP A 27 18.87 27.74 1.01
N SER A 28 19.53 27.26 2.08
CA SER A 28 20.62 26.29 1.95
C SER A 28 20.14 24.95 1.39
N ILE A 29 21.00 24.25 0.65
CA ILE A 29 20.72 22.91 0.12
C ILE A 29 20.36 21.96 1.25
N GLN A 30 21.06 22.03 2.39
CA GLN A 30 20.80 21.17 3.55
C GLN A 30 19.42 21.43 4.17
N ALA A 31 19.00 22.68 4.31
CA ALA A 31 17.65 23.01 4.81
C ALA A 31 16.56 22.51 3.85
N ASN A 32 16.75 22.70 2.54
CA ASN A 32 15.82 22.22 1.53
C ASN A 32 15.77 20.68 1.47
N ALA A 33 16.91 19.98 1.64
CA ALA A 33 16.95 18.52 1.72
C ALA A 33 16.15 17.99 2.93
N ASN A 34 16.27 18.62 4.10
CA ASN A 34 15.51 18.26 5.29
C ASN A 34 14.02 18.62 5.16
N MET A 35 13.69 19.73 4.50
CA MET A 35 12.29 20.03 4.16
C MET A 35 11.68 19.02 3.19
N GLN A 36 12.44 18.44 2.26
CA GLN A 36 11.95 17.33 1.42
C GLN A 36 11.59 16.10 2.24
N GLN A 37 12.27 15.82 3.36
CA GLN A 37 11.85 14.75 4.28
C GLN A 37 10.51 15.08 4.96
N LEU A 38 10.32 16.34 5.40
CA LEU A 38 9.04 16.76 5.96
C LEU A 38 7.90 16.65 4.92
N ILE A 39 8.16 17.02 3.66
CA ILE A 39 7.19 16.86 2.56
C ILE A 39 6.78 15.39 2.40
N LEU A 40 7.72 14.45 2.45
CA LEU A 40 7.41 13.01 2.40
C LEU A 40 6.49 12.59 3.56
N VAL A 41 6.79 13.04 4.78
CA VAL A 41 5.96 12.71 5.96
C VAL A 41 4.55 13.26 5.79
N LEU A 42 4.42 14.54 5.44
CA LEU A 42 3.12 15.18 5.20
C LEU A 42 2.34 14.47 4.08
N SER A 43 3.04 14.06 3.02
CA SER A 43 2.41 13.32 1.91
C SER A 43 1.89 11.95 2.35
N GLU A 44 2.61 11.21 3.20
CA GLU A 44 2.15 9.92 3.72
C GLU A 44 0.98 10.07 4.72
N GLN A 45 0.87 11.23 5.39
CA GLN A 45 -0.28 11.61 6.22
C GLN A 45 -1.47 12.15 5.40
N ASP A 46 -1.38 12.11 4.07
CA ASP A 46 -2.37 12.69 3.15
C ASP A 46 -2.57 14.22 3.29
N ARG A 47 -1.63 14.92 3.91
CA ARG A 47 -1.61 16.39 4.04
C ARG A 47 -0.98 17.01 2.80
N LEU A 48 -1.66 16.86 1.67
CA LEU A 48 -1.10 17.12 0.35
C LEU A 48 -0.97 18.62 0.03
N GLU A 49 -1.94 19.44 0.41
CA GLU A 49 -1.87 20.89 0.16
C GLU A 49 -0.71 21.58 0.92
N PRO A 50 -0.51 21.32 2.23
CA PRO A 50 0.70 21.79 2.92
C PRO A 50 2.00 21.28 2.28
N ALA A 51 2.03 20.02 1.84
CA ALA A 51 3.19 19.44 1.16
C ALA A 51 3.46 20.12 -0.18
N LEU A 52 2.41 20.45 -0.96
CA LEU A 52 2.53 21.16 -2.24
C LEU A 52 3.12 22.56 -2.05
N LYS A 53 2.64 23.31 -1.06
CA LYS A 53 3.19 24.64 -0.75
C LYS A 53 4.68 24.60 -0.44
N LEU A 54 5.13 23.58 0.31
CA LEU A 54 6.54 23.41 0.66
C LEU A 54 7.39 23.03 -0.56
N VAL A 55 6.92 22.09 -1.39
CA VAL A 55 7.67 21.65 -2.57
C VAL A 55 7.78 22.75 -3.62
N ASP A 56 6.73 23.58 -3.78
CA ASP A 56 6.75 24.72 -4.69
C ASP A 56 7.72 25.82 -4.22
N ARG A 57 7.78 26.07 -2.91
CA ARG A 57 8.78 26.98 -2.34
C ARG A 57 10.19 26.49 -2.59
N ILE A 58 10.47 25.21 -2.40
CA ILE A 58 11.81 24.64 -2.68
C ILE A 58 12.13 24.77 -4.18
N LYS A 59 11.16 24.50 -5.07
CA LYS A 59 11.31 24.68 -6.51
C LYS A 59 11.75 26.12 -6.86
N GLN A 60 11.07 27.13 -6.31
CA GLN A 60 11.41 28.54 -6.51
C GLN A 60 12.82 28.87 -5.97
N THR A 61 13.21 28.32 -4.82
CA THR A 61 14.54 28.53 -4.26
C THR A 61 15.63 27.97 -5.18
N PHE A 62 15.46 26.74 -5.66
CA PHE A 62 16.42 26.13 -6.58
C PHE A 62 16.52 26.89 -7.92
N GLN A 63 15.38 27.38 -8.43
CA GLN A 63 15.36 28.23 -9.63
C GLN A 63 16.15 29.56 -9.43
N ARG A 64 15.93 30.25 -8.29
CA ARG A 64 16.70 31.48 -7.94
C ARG A 64 18.20 31.22 -7.81
N GLN A 65 18.58 30.01 -7.37
CA GLN A 65 19.99 29.62 -7.24
C GLN A 65 20.60 29.12 -8.56
N GLY A 66 19.82 29.04 -9.65
CA GLY A 66 20.31 28.59 -10.94
C GLY A 66 20.71 27.09 -10.95
N LEU A 67 20.18 26.27 -10.04
CA LEU A 67 20.51 24.86 -10.01
C LEU A 67 19.98 24.12 -11.23
N PRO A 68 20.80 23.27 -11.89
CA PRO A 68 20.39 22.56 -13.08
C PRO A 68 19.29 21.52 -12.77
N ALA A 69 18.38 21.30 -13.72
CA ALA A 69 17.23 20.41 -13.56
C ALA A 69 17.62 18.96 -13.22
N ASN A 70 18.80 18.51 -13.67
CA ASN A 70 19.34 17.18 -13.38
C ASN A 70 20.10 17.09 -12.04
N ALA A 71 20.20 18.17 -11.27
CA ALA A 71 20.77 18.09 -9.93
C ALA A 71 19.87 17.22 -9.03
N PHE A 72 20.47 16.35 -8.22
CA PHE A 72 19.76 15.35 -7.38
C PHE A 72 18.59 15.96 -6.59
N PHE A 73 18.82 17.06 -5.86
CA PHE A 73 17.77 17.67 -5.03
C PHE A 73 16.68 18.34 -5.85
N VAL A 74 17.00 18.87 -7.04
CA VAL A 74 16.01 19.44 -7.98
C VAL A 74 15.13 18.35 -8.55
N ALA A 75 15.72 17.30 -9.11
CA ALA A 75 14.99 16.15 -9.66
C ALA A 75 14.14 15.45 -8.60
N ARG A 76 14.66 15.29 -7.37
CA ARG A 76 13.92 14.74 -6.25
C ARG A 76 12.72 15.62 -5.88
N ASN A 77 12.89 16.93 -5.84
CA ASN A 77 11.81 17.88 -5.56
C ASN A 77 10.71 17.79 -6.63
N GLN A 78 11.10 17.72 -7.89
CA GLN A 78 10.17 17.59 -9.01
C GLN A 78 9.37 16.29 -8.93
N ARG A 79 10.01 15.17 -8.61
CA ARG A 79 9.32 13.89 -8.38
C ARG A 79 8.36 13.93 -7.20
N LEU A 80 8.74 14.58 -6.10
CA LEU A 80 7.85 14.78 -4.95
C LEU A 80 6.62 15.59 -5.35
N ARG A 81 6.80 16.67 -6.11
CA ARG A 81 5.70 17.49 -6.63
C ARG A 81 4.76 16.69 -7.50
N ALA A 82 5.27 15.92 -8.43
CA ALA A 82 4.47 15.05 -9.30
C ALA A 82 3.61 14.06 -8.50
N ASN A 83 4.20 13.40 -7.49
CA ASN A 83 3.48 12.47 -6.62
C ASN A 83 2.40 13.16 -5.76
N ILE A 84 2.63 14.39 -5.31
CA ILE A 84 1.66 15.18 -4.56
C ILE A 84 0.49 15.56 -5.48
N LEU A 85 0.78 16.05 -6.69
CA LEU A 85 -0.23 16.38 -7.70
C LEU A 85 -1.10 15.16 -8.06
N THR A 86 -0.50 13.97 -8.18
CA THR A 86 -1.24 12.72 -8.35
C THR A 86 -2.21 12.48 -7.18
N GLY A 87 -1.75 12.70 -5.95
CA GLY A 87 -2.61 12.54 -4.77
C GLY A 87 -3.76 13.56 -4.69
N LEU A 88 -3.58 14.74 -5.29
CA LEU A 88 -4.60 15.78 -5.39
C LEU A 88 -5.55 15.62 -6.61
N GLY A 89 -5.38 14.56 -7.42
CA GLY A 89 -6.17 14.36 -8.63
C GLY A 89 -5.80 15.29 -9.79
N ARG A 90 -4.69 16.05 -9.67
CA ARG A 90 -4.19 16.97 -10.72
C ARG A 90 -3.37 16.19 -11.75
N TRP A 91 -4.03 15.27 -12.45
CA TRP A 91 -3.40 14.22 -13.25
C TRP A 91 -2.50 14.72 -14.37
N ARG A 92 -2.96 15.70 -15.16
CA ARG A 92 -2.18 16.25 -16.28
C ARG A 92 -0.93 16.96 -15.80
N GLU A 93 -1.07 17.80 -14.77
CA GLU A 93 0.09 18.48 -14.18
C GLU A 93 1.10 17.49 -13.56
N ALA A 94 0.60 16.41 -12.97
CA ALA A 94 1.48 15.35 -12.47
C ALA A 94 2.27 14.69 -13.60
N LEU A 95 1.62 14.40 -14.73
CA LEU A 95 2.27 13.81 -15.91
C LEU A 95 3.33 14.74 -16.49
N ASP A 96 3.03 16.04 -16.61
CA ASP A 96 3.98 17.03 -17.09
C ASP A 96 5.25 17.08 -16.21
N GLU A 97 5.09 17.04 -14.88
CA GLU A 97 6.21 17.04 -13.95
C GLU A 97 6.99 15.71 -14.00
N PHE A 98 6.34 14.57 -14.15
CA PHE A 98 7.03 13.28 -14.31
C PHE A 98 7.84 13.24 -15.60
N GLU A 99 7.27 13.68 -16.70
CA GLU A 99 7.92 13.68 -18.02
C GLU A 99 9.09 14.68 -18.06
N ALA A 100 8.90 15.90 -17.54
CA ALA A 100 9.96 16.88 -17.43
C ALA A 100 11.14 16.35 -16.56
N ASN A 101 10.84 15.66 -15.45
CA ASN A 101 11.86 15.04 -14.62
C ASN A 101 12.62 13.91 -15.36
N ARG A 102 11.90 13.07 -16.12
CA ARG A 102 12.49 12.01 -16.94
C ARG A 102 13.44 12.59 -17.99
N GLN A 103 13.01 13.65 -18.69
CA GLN A 103 13.81 14.33 -19.72
C GLN A 103 15.06 14.98 -19.11
N ALA A 104 14.91 15.67 -17.99
CA ALA A 104 16.05 16.30 -17.30
C ALA A 104 17.13 15.29 -16.89
N LEU A 105 16.72 14.06 -16.56
CA LEU A 105 17.61 13.00 -16.10
C LEU A 105 18.13 12.09 -17.22
N ALA A 106 17.73 12.28 -18.48
CA ALA A 106 18.10 11.39 -19.58
C ALA A 106 19.62 11.20 -19.75
N ALA A 107 20.40 12.26 -19.48
CA ALA A 107 21.86 12.21 -19.54
C ALA A 107 22.55 11.69 -18.26
N THR A 108 21.78 11.33 -17.21
CA THR A 108 22.29 10.86 -15.92
C THR A 108 21.65 9.51 -15.53
N PRO A 109 22.11 8.39 -16.12
CA PRO A 109 21.44 7.08 -15.98
C PRO A 109 21.22 6.62 -14.54
N GLU A 110 22.16 6.88 -13.63
CA GLU A 110 22.04 6.52 -12.22
C GLU A 110 20.89 7.25 -11.52
N LEU A 111 20.73 8.55 -11.78
CA LEU A 111 19.63 9.32 -11.24
C LEU A 111 18.31 9.01 -11.95
N ALA A 112 18.35 8.79 -13.26
CA ALA A 112 17.20 8.39 -14.05
C ALA A 112 16.59 7.08 -13.55
N ALA A 113 17.41 6.08 -13.19
CA ALA A 113 16.93 4.81 -12.63
C ALA A 113 16.16 4.99 -11.31
N ASN A 114 16.56 5.95 -10.47
CA ASN A 114 15.98 6.17 -9.14
C ASN A 114 14.88 7.23 -9.12
N LEU A 115 15.05 8.33 -9.83
CA LEU A 115 14.18 9.49 -9.79
C LEU A 115 13.37 9.72 -11.08
N GLY A 116 13.85 9.27 -12.23
CA GLY A 116 13.19 9.42 -13.53
C GLY A 116 12.35 8.21 -13.96
N GLY A 117 12.46 7.07 -13.26
CA GLY A 117 11.81 5.83 -13.64
C GLY A 117 10.35 5.69 -13.17
N PRO A 118 9.69 4.58 -13.55
CA PRO A 118 8.31 4.28 -13.20
C PRO A 118 8.00 4.39 -11.71
N SER A 119 6.80 4.89 -11.38
CA SER A 119 6.27 4.96 -10.02
C SER A 119 4.77 4.73 -9.97
N LEU A 120 4.24 4.34 -8.82
CA LEU A 120 2.80 4.15 -8.61
C LEU A 120 2.00 5.43 -8.92
N GLY A 121 2.53 6.60 -8.54
CA GLY A 121 1.90 7.88 -8.85
C GLY A 121 1.79 8.15 -10.35
N TRP A 122 2.86 7.87 -11.10
CA TRP A 122 2.85 8.04 -12.55
C TRP A 122 1.86 7.09 -13.23
N ILE A 123 1.89 5.80 -12.85
CA ILE A 123 0.95 4.79 -13.35
C ILE A 123 -0.49 5.20 -13.07
N ARG A 124 -0.77 5.69 -11.85
CA ARG A 124 -2.12 6.16 -11.46
C ARG A 124 -2.58 7.33 -12.32
N ALA A 125 -1.69 8.31 -12.59
CA ALA A 125 -1.99 9.46 -13.43
C ALA A 125 -2.28 9.04 -14.89
N LEU A 126 -1.48 8.12 -15.46
CA LEU A 126 -1.73 7.57 -16.81
C LEU A 126 -3.10 6.86 -16.89
N MET A 127 -3.42 6.03 -15.91
CA MET A 127 -4.74 5.39 -15.84
C MET A 127 -5.88 6.40 -15.77
N ALA A 128 -5.69 7.49 -15.01
CA ALA A 128 -6.73 8.51 -14.80
C ALA A 128 -6.98 9.35 -16.07
N VAL A 129 -5.96 9.62 -16.88
CA VAL A 129 -6.14 10.34 -18.16
C VAL A 129 -6.52 9.42 -19.32
N GLY A 130 -6.58 8.10 -19.10
CA GLY A 130 -7.00 7.11 -20.10
C GLY A 130 -5.89 6.60 -21.00
N ASP A 131 -4.62 6.89 -20.71
CA ASP A 131 -3.49 6.30 -21.46
C ASP A 131 -3.21 4.88 -20.97
N LYS A 132 -4.03 3.96 -21.47
CA LYS A 132 -4.06 2.56 -21.02
C LYS A 132 -2.78 1.80 -21.39
N VAL A 133 -2.21 2.09 -22.56
CA VAL A 133 -1.01 1.40 -23.06
C VAL A 133 0.19 1.80 -22.22
N ALA A 134 0.46 3.09 -22.09
CA ALA A 134 1.57 3.57 -21.28
C ALA A 134 1.43 3.16 -19.80
N ALA A 135 0.21 3.09 -19.25
CA ALA A 135 -0.05 2.63 -17.90
C ALA A 135 0.37 1.17 -17.70
N VAL A 136 0.03 0.26 -18.64
CA VAL A 136 0.40 -1.16 -18.57
C VAL A 136 1.91 -1.34 -18.71
N ASP A 137 2.54 -0.68 -19.71
CA ASP A 137 3.99 -0.78 -19.94
C ASP A 137 4.78 -0.30 -18.73
N MET A 138 4.39 0.84 -18.15
CA MET A 138 5.04 1.41 -16.98
C MET A 138 4.84 0.56 -15.73
N ALA A 139 3.62 0.02 -15.53
CA ALA A 139 3.30 -0.86 -14.39
C ALA A 139 4.08 -2.19 -14.49
N THR A 140 4.18 -2.76 -15.69
CA THR A 140 4.96 -3.97 -15.97
C THR A 140 6.44 -3.75 -15.63
N THR A 141 7.00 -2.64 -16.11
CA THR A 141 8.41 -2.27 -15.85
C THR A 141 8.67 -2.11 -14.35
N LEU A 142 7.77 -1.44 -13.62
CA LEU A 142 7.89 -1.25 -12.17
C LEU A 142 7.81 -2.58 -11.44
N TYR A 143 6.80 -3.40 -11.74
CA TYR A 143 6.60 -4.70 -11.10
C TYR A 143 7.81 -5.62 -11.30
N LEU A 144 8.29 -5.78 -12.53
CA LEU A 144 9.42 -6.66 -12.83
C LEU A 144 10.72 -6.19 -12.15
N ARG A 145 10.95 -4.87 -12.13
CA ARG A 145 12.07 -4.27 -11.42
C ARG A 145 12.03 -4.58 -9.91
N LEU A 146 10.89 -4.32 -9.26
CA LEU A 146 10.74 -4.56 -7.83
C LEU A 146 10.80 -6.05 -7.49
N LYS A 147 10.19 -6.91 -8.32
CA LYS A 147 10.27 -8.36 -8.18
C LYS A 147 11.72 -8.87 -8.20
N LYS A 148 12.54 -8.31 -9.11
CA LYS A 148 13.98 -8.64 -9.20
C LYS A 148 14.77 -8.12 -8.00
N GLN A 149 14.46 -6.93 -7.52
CA GLN A 149 15.22 -6.25 -6.46
C GLN A 149 14.84 -6.71 -5.06
N LEU A 150 13.54 -6.86 -4.79
CA LEU A 150 12.98 -7.10 -3.45
C LEU A 150 12.45 -8.52 -3.27
N GLY A 151 12.23 -9.24 -4.36
CA GLY A 151 11.56 -10.54 -4.36
C GLY A 151 10.05 -10.43 -4.59
N PRO A 152 9.40 -11.58 -4.92
CA PRO A 152 7.98 -11.59 -5.32
C PRO A 152 7.00 -11.27 -4.18
N LEU A 153 7.36 -11.56 -2.93
CA LEU A 153 6.47 -11.38 -1.77
C LEU A 153 6.71 -10.07 -1.01
N ALA A 154 7.62 -9.21 -1.47
CA ALA A 154 7.83 -7.91 -0.85
C ALA A 154 6.59 -7.03 -1.03
N TYR A 155 6.26 -6.24 0.00
CA TYR A 155 5.09 -5.36 0.00
C TYR A 155 5.04 -4.45 -1.24
N GLU A 156 6.15 -3.80 -1.53
CA GLU A 156 6.29 -2.88 -2.67
C GLU A 156 6.11 -3.59 -4.01
N THR A 157 6.56 -4.86 -4.11
CA THR A 157 6.37 -5.70 -5.31
C THR A 157 4.90 -6.05 -5.50
N LEU A 158 4.22 -6.46 -4.43
CA LEU A 158 2.80 -6.81 -4.46
C LEU A 158 1.92 -5.57 -4.72
N GLU A 159 2.28 -4.41 -4.16
CA GLU A 159 1.61 -3.15 -4.46
C GLU A 159 1.75 -2.79 -5.95
N ALA A 160 2.94 -2.91 -6.53
CA ALA A 160 3.17 -2.71 -7.97
C ALA A 160 2.42 -3.75 -8.83
N GLN A 161 2.34 -5.00 -8.39
CA GLN A 161 1.56 -6.05 -9.04
C GLN A 161 0.05 -5.72 -9.04
N GLY A 162 -0.48 -5.19 -7.94
CA GLY A 162 -1.86 -4.70 -7.87
C GLY A 162 -2.13 -3.55 -8.84
N TYR A 163 -1.18 -2.62 -8.99
CA TYR A 163 -1.27 -1.54 -9.99
C TYR A 163 -1.18 -2.04 -11.43
N LEU A 164 -0.33 -3.06 -11.70
CA LEU A 164 -0.30 -3.73 -13.01
C LEU A 164 -1.64 -4.38 -13.32
N ALA A 165 -2.22 -5.10 -12.36
CA ALA A 165 -3.53 -5.71 -12.51
C ALA A 165 -4.62 -4.66 -12.81
N ALA A 166 -4.61 -3.53 -12.10
CA ALA A 166 -5.54 -2.42 -12.34
C ALA A 166 -5.36 -1.79 -13.74
N ALA A 167 -4.12 -1.64 -14.21
CA ALA A 167 -3.84 -1.13 -15.54
C ALA A 167 -4.33 -2.09 -16.64
N LEU A 168 -4.06 -3.40 -16.51
CA LEU A 168 -4.58 -4.44 -17.40
C LEU A 168 -6.11 -4.44 -17.45
N ALA A 169 -6.77 -4.36 -16.30
CA ALA A 169 -8.22 -4.29 -16.22
C ALA A 169 -8.79 -3.07 -16.97
N ARG A 170 -8.18 -1.89 -16.81
CA ARG A 170 -8.59 -0.67 -17.53
C ARG A 170 -8.32 -0.76 -19.06
N GLN A 171 -7.37 -1.60 -19.48
CA GLN A 171 -7.14 -1.91 -20.88
C GLN A 171 -8.18 -2.88 -21.45
N GLY A 172 -8.97 -3.55 -20.60
CA GLY A 172 -9.98 -4.56 -20.95
C GLY A 172 -9.47 -6.00 -20.81
N GLU A 173 -8.24 -6.20 -20.38
CA GLU A 173 -7.59 -7.50 -20.24
C GLU A 173 -7.93 -8.18 -18.90
N LEU A 174 -9.26 -8.38 -18.64
CA LEU A 174 -9.74 -8.90 -17.34
C LEU A 174 -9.13 -10.26 -16.99
N ALA A 175 -9.04 -11.16 -17.96
CA ALA A 175 -8.49 -12.50 -17.77
C ALA A 175 -7.01 -12.48 -17.34
N LYS A 176 -6.23 -11.51 -17.84
CA LYS A 176 -4.83 -11.34 -17.45
C LYS A 176 -4.70 -10.63 -16.09
N SER A 177 -5.63 -9.75 -15.75
CA SER A 177 -5.59 -9.00 -14.49
C SER A 177 -5.90 -9.86 -13.26
N LEU A 178 -6.83 -10.81 -13.36
CA LEU A 178 -7.30 -11.64 -12.25
C LEU A 178 -6.19 -12.39 -11.49
N PRO A 179 -5.26 -13.11 -12.13
CA PRO A 179 -4.18 -13.79 -11.41
C PRO A 179 -3.30 -12.83 -10.61
N HIS A 180 -2.96 -11.68 -11.20
CA HIS A 180 -2.15 -10.66 -10.52
C HIS A 180 -2.86 -10.08 -9.30
N PHE A 181 -4.18 -9.82 -9.40
CA PHE A 181 -4.95 -9.38 -8.24
C PHE A 181 -4.98 -10.45 -7.15
N ARG A 182 -5.28 -11.72 -7.49
CA ARG A 182 -5.36 -12.81 -6.51
C ARG A 182 -4.06 -12.98 -5.73
N GLU A 183 -2.93 -12.98 -6.42
CA GLU A 183 -1.62 -13.06 -5.78
C GLU A 183 -1.33 -11.86 -4.86
N ALA A 184 -1.58 -10.65 -5.33
CA ALA A 184 -1.34 -9.44 -4.55
C ALA A 184 -2.29 -9.33 -3.36
N ILE A 185 -3.59 -9.54 -3.55
CA ILE A 185 -4.63 -9.38 -2.54
C ILE A 185 -4.51 -10.42 -1.42
N ALA A 186 -4.08 -11.64 -1.71
CA ALA A 186 -3.85 -12.66 -0.68
C ALA A 186 -2.93 -12.17 0.46
N VAL A 187 -1.99 -11.27 0.16
CA VAL A 187 -1.06 -10.70 1.14
C VAL A 187 -1.45 -9.28 1.56
N LEU A 188 -1.95 -8.46 0.64
CA LEU A 188 -2.25 -7.05 0.90
C LEU A 188 -3.56 -6.85 1.66
N ALA A 189 -4.61 -7.65 1.43
CA ALA A 189 -5.90 -7.48 2.09
C ALA A 189 -5.84 -7.63 3.62
N PRO A 190 -5.16 -8.64 4.19
CA PRO A 190 -4.97 -8.72 5.63
C PRO A 190 -4.23 -7.51 6.22
N GLN A 191 -3.30 -6.92 5.45
CA GLN A 191 -2.58 -5.72 5.87
C GLN A 191 -3.47 -4.47 5.82
N ALA A 192 -4.37 -4.37 4.84
CA ALA A 192 -5.37 -3.30 4.77
C ALA A 192 -6.34 -3.38 5.95
N ALA A 193 -6.84 -4.57 6.25
CA ALA A 193 -7.73 -4.82 7.39
C ALA A 193 -7.09 -4.46 8.74
N ALA A 194 -5.78 -4.69 8.89
CA ALA A 194 -5.01 -4.37 10.10
C ALA A 194 -4.60 -2.88 10.19
N GLN A 195 -4.86 -2.08 9.16
CA GLN A 195 -4.47 -0.68 9.14
C GLN A 195 -5.40 0.17 10.02
N THR A 196 -4.85 0.80 11.04
CA THR A 196 -5.59 1.67 11.96
C THR A 196 -5.79 3.09 11.40
N ASP A 197 -4.78 3.61 10.67
CA ASP A 197 -4.85 4.91 10.02
C ASP A 197 -5.34 4.78 8.57
N ARG A 198 -6.64 4.97 8.39
CA ARG A 198 -7.32 4.92 7.10
C ARG A 198 -7.15 6.18 6.26
N SER A 199 -6.70 7.26 6.85
CA SER A 199 -6.42 8.51 6.14
C SER A 199 -5.06 8.48 5.44
N SER A 200 -4.18 7.54 5.79
CA SER A 200 -2.84 7.45 5.22
C SER A 200 -2.85 7.15 3.71
N ARG A 201 -1.89 7.70 2.98
CA ARG A 201 -1.72 7.39 1.55
C ARG A 201 -1.49 5.91 1.28
N ARG A 202 -0.86 5.23 2.23
CA ARG A 202 -0.69 3.77 2.13
C ARG A 202 -2.04 3.06 2.09
N PHE A 203 -2.96 3.43 2.98
CA PHE A 203 -4.30 2.85 2.99
C PHE A 203 -5.06 3.20 1.69
N LYS A 204 -4.99 4.46 1.23
CA LYS A 204 -5.61 4.87 -0.04
C LYS A 204 -5.10 4.07 -1.25
N ARG A 205 -3.78 3.78 -1.31
CA ARG A 205 -3.23 2.92 -2.38
C ARG A 205 -3.76 1.48 -2.29
N LEU A 206 -3.85 0.92 -1.10
CA LEU A 206 -4.44 -0.40 -0.89
C LEU A 206 -5.93 -0.42 -1.25
N SER A 207 -6.69 0.58 -0.83
CA SER A 207 -8.11 0.74 -1.19
C SER A 207 -8.29 0.75 -2.69
N PHE A 208 -7.47 1.54 -3.40
CA PHE A 208 -7.50 1.58 -4.87
C PHE A 208 -7.29 0.20 -5.52
N ILE A 209 -6.33 -0.59 -5.02
CA ILE A 209 -6.08 -1.96 -5.54
C ILE A 209 -7.29 -2.85 -5.27
N ILE A 210 -7.83 -2.82 -4.05
CA ILE A 210 -8.99 -3.63 -3.65
C ILE A 210 -10.24 -3.23 -4.45
N GLU A 211 -10.52 -1.95 -4.59
CA GLU A 211 -11.65 -1.44 -5.39
C GLU A 211 -11.50 -1.83 -6.87
N SER A 212 -10.31 -1.70 -7.44
CA SER A 212 -10.03 -2.15 -8.81
C SER A 212 -10.29 -3.65 -8.97
N TYR A 213 -9.95 -4.45 -7.96
CA TYR A 213 -10.22 -5.88 -7.97
C TYR A 213 -11.72 -6.19 -7.86
N LEU A 214 -12.45 -5.52 -6.97
CA LEU A 214 -13.90 -5.67 -6.85
C LEU A 214 -14.62 -5.34 -8.19
N ASN A 215 -14.13 -4.32 -8.91
CA ASN A 215 -14.65 -3.97 -10.24
C ASN A 215 -14.41 -5.09 -11.26
N VAL A 216 -13.22 -5.68 -11.25
CA VAL A 216 -12.90 -6.81 -12.13
C VAL A 216 -13.77 -8.03 -11.81
N LEU A 217 -13.96 -8.35 -10.54
CA LEU A 217 -14.83 -9.45 -10.12
C LEU A 217 -16.29 -9.23 -10.53
N ALA A 218 -16.80 -7.99 -10.36
CA ALA A 218 -18.16 -7.63 -10.77
C ALA A 218 -18.33 -7.74 -12.29
N GLU A 219 -17.36 -7.23 -13.06
CA GLU A 219 -17.41 -7.27 -14.51
C GLU A 219 -17.28 -8.70 -15.05
N THR A 220 -16.32 -9.47 -14.54
CA THR A 220 -16.13 -10.88 -14.92
C THR A 220 -17.40 -11.69 -14.60
N ARG A 221 -18.03 -11.43 -13.44
CA ARG A 221 -19.28 -12.07 -13.06
C ARG A 221 -20.42 -11.75 -14.04
N ARG A 222 -20.51 -10.52 -14.53
CA ARG A 222 -21.53 -10.13 -15.55
C ARG A 222 -21.32 -10.82 -16.88
N GLN A 223 -20.07 -11.15 -17.21
CA GLN A 223 -19.70 -11.78 -18.49
C GLN A 223 -19.78 -13.30 -18.46
N THR A 224 -19.86 -13.93 -17.26
CA THR A 224 -19.91 -15.39 -17.17
C THR A 224 -21.35 -15.91 -17.22
N ALA A 225 -21.56 -16.96 -18.00
CA ALA A 225 -22.84 -17.70 -18.06
C ALA A 225 -22.88 -18.88 -17.08
N ASP A 226 -21.76 -19.24 -16.45
CA ASP A 226 -21.68 -20.34 -15.48
C ASP A 226 -22.08 -19.84 -14.08
N ASP A 227 -23.21 -20.32 -13.59
CA ASP A 227 -23.75 -19.96 -12.28
C ASP A 227 -22.79 -20.31 -11.13
N LYS A 228 -22.03 -21.40 -11.22
CA LYS A 228 -21.05 -21.77 -10.20
C LYS A 228 -19.88 -20.80 -10.18
N GLN A 229 -19.39 -20.43 -11.35
CA GLN A 229 -18.34 -19.42 -11.47
C GLN A 229 -18.84 -18.05 -11.00
N ALA A 230 -20.06 -17.66 -11.38
CA ALA A 230 -20.67 -16.40 -10.94
C ALA A 230 -20.81 -16.34 -9.40
N GLN A 231 -21.19 -17.46 -8.77
CA GLN A 231 -21.27 -17.56 -7.29
C GLN A 231 -19.88 -17.48 -6.66
N SER A 232 -18.89 -18.17 -7.20
CA SER A 232 -17.50 -18.12 -6.70
C SER A 232 -16.91 -16.70 -6.74
N LEU A 233 -17.15 -15.95 -7.84
CA LEU A 233 -16.71 -14.56 -7.97
C LEU A 233 -17.41 -13.63 -6.97
N LEU A 234 -18.70 -13.86 -6.67
CA LEU A 234 -19.44 -13.14 -5.64
C LEU A 234 -18.85 -13.41 -4.24
N ASP A 235 -18.59 -14.68 -3.92
CA ASP A 235 -18.02 -15.08 -2.63
C ASP A 235 -16.62 -14.44 -2.44
N GLU A 236 -15.80 -14.46 -3.51
CA GLU A 236 -14.49 -13.83 -3.53
C GLU A 236 -14.58 -12.32 -3.33
N ALA A 237 -15.49 -11.64 -4.04
CA ALA A 237 -15.73 -10.20 -3.89
C ALA A 237 -16.18 -9.84 -2.48
N PHE A 238 -17.06 -10.65 -1.88
CA PHE A 238 -17.55 -10.42 -0.52
C PHE A 238 -16.42 -10.51 0.51
N ALA A 239 -15.58 -11.55 0.40
CA ALA A 239 -14.44 -11.74 1.29
C ALA A 239 -13.39 -10.62 1.16
N VAL A 240 -13.10 -10.18 -0.07
CA VAL A 240 -12.15 -9.08 -0.34
C VAL A 240 -12.66 -7.75 0.18
N ALA A 241 -13.95 -7.46 0.03
CA ALA A 241 -14.58 -6.23 0.52
C ALA A 241 -14.47 -6.07 2.03
N ASP A 242 -14.39 -7.17 2.78
CA ASP A 242 -14.24 -7.13 4.24
C ASP A 242 -12.97 -6.43 4.69
N ALA A 243 -11.91 -6.48 3.91
CA ALA A 243 -10.66 -5.75 4.18
C ALA A 243 -10.85 -4.21 4.20
N LEU A 244 -11.83 -3.68 3.46
CA LEU A 244 -12.14 -2.25 3.43
C LEU A 244 -13.21 -1.85 4.46
N ARG A 245 -14.06 -2.78 4.93
CA ARG A 245 -15.19 -2.47 5.84
C ARG A 245 -14.78 -1.96 7.21
N GLY A 246 -13.55 -2.19 7.63
CA GLY A 246 -13.03 -1.72 8.90
C GLY A 246 -13.52 -2.50 10.11
N GLN A 247 -12.61 -3.24 10.65
CA GLN A 247 -12.82 -4.07 11.84
C GLN A 247 -12.58 -3.31 13.14
N SER A 248 -12.81 -1.99 13.20
CA SER A 248 -12.48 -1.19 14.39
C SER A 248 -13.17 -1.72 15.66
N VAL A 249 -14.42 -2.13 15.56
CA VAL A 249 -15.15 -2.76 16.67
C VAL A 249 -14.61 -4.15 16.96
N GLN A 250 -14.36 -4.96 15.94
CA GLN A 250 -13.77 -6.29 16.08
C GLN A 250 -12.34 -6.22 16.62
N GLN A 251 -11.54 -5.24 16.19
CA GLN A 251 -10.20 -5.00 16.74
C GLN A 251 -10.23 -4.54 18.20
N ALA A 252 -11.17 -3.68 18.57
CA ALA A 252 -11.36 -3.28 19.98
C ALA A 252 -11.82 -4.46 20.85
N MET A 253 -12.73 -5.29 20.32
CA MET A 253 -13.15 -6.53 20.98
C MET A 253 -12.01 -7.54 21.06
N ALA A 254 -11.25 -7.74 19.99
CA ALA A 254 -10.09 -8.62 19.95
C ALA A 254 -8.99 -8.13 20.90
N ALA A 255 -8.71 -6.83 20.97
CA ALA A 255 -7.75 -6.26 21.92
C ALA A 255 -8.23 -6.38 23.38
N SER A 256 -9.53 -6.31 23.63
CA SER A 256 -10.12 -6.53 24.96
C SER A 256 -10.08 -8.02 25.34
N ALA A 257 -10.43 -8.90 24.42
CA ALA A 257 -10.38 -10.34 24.61
C ALA A 257 -8.94 -10.84 24.74
N ALA A 258 -7.99 -10.28 23.99
CA ALA A 258 -6.57 -10.59 24.11
C ALA A 258 -6.02 -10.22 25.49
N ARG A 259 -6.47 -9.10 26.06
CA ARG A 259 -6.15 -8.72 27.44
C ARG A 259 -6.77 -9.66 28.46
N ALA A 260 -7.98 -10.12 28.24
CA ALA A 260 -8.67 -11.07 29.11
C ALA A 260 -8.11 -12.52 28.98
N ALA A 261 -7.71 -12.92 27.77
CA ALA A 261 -7.14 -14.24 27.49
C ALA A 261 -5.65 -14.37 27.89
N ALA A 262 -4.94 -13.25 28.07
CA ALA A 262 -3.56 -13.23 28.58
C ALA A 262 -3.44 -13.68 30.06
N THR A 263 -4.48 -14.30 30.61
CA THR A 263 -4.52 -14.85 31.96
C THR A 263 -3.67 -16.11 32.12
N THR A 264 -3.31 -16.79 31.03
CA THR A 264 -2.39 -17.92 31.10
C THR A 264 -0.95 -17.48 30.81
N PRO A 265 0.04 -17.77 31.68
CA PRO A 265 1.45 -17.38 31.48
C PRO A 265 2.02 -17.90 30.14
N GLU A 266 1.57 -19.06 29.68
CA GLU A 266 2.02 -19.68 28.43
C GLU A 266 1.55 -18.89 27.21
N LEU A 267 0.29 -18.47 27.15
CA LEU A 267 -0.25 -17.66 26.06
C LEU A 267 0.43 -16.28 26.03
N ALA A 268 0.57 -15.65 27.19
CA ALA A 268 1.25 -14.36 27.32
C ALA A 268 2.71 -14.41 26.81
N ASN A 269 3.40 -15.53 27.03
CA ASN A 269 4.76 -15.74 26.53
C ASN A 269 4.80 -15.90 25.00
N LEU A 270 3.93 -16.74 24.41
CA LEU A 270 3.85 -16.94 22.97
C LEU A 270 3.48 -15.64 22.22
N VAL A 271 2.52 -14.89 22.75
CA VAL A 271 2.11 -13.60 22.19
C VAL A 271 3.25 -12.59 22.25
N ARG A 272 4.00 -12.53 23.34
CA ARG A 272 5.17 -11.66 23.47
C ARG A 272 6.24 -12.02 22.43
N GLN A 273 6.56 -13.31 22.31
CA GLN A 273 7.55 -13.78 21.32
C GLN A 273 7.12 -13.45 19.87
N GLU A 274 5.83 -13.57 19.58
CA GLU A 274 5.28 -13.22 18.27
C GLU A 274 5.40 -11.72 18.00
N GLN A 275 5.07 -10.88 18.97
CA GLN A 275 5.17 -9.42 18.86
C GLN A 275 6.64 -8.98 18.72
N ASP A 276 7.56 -9.53 19.48
CA ASP A 276 8.99 -9.22 19.40
C ASP A 276 9.56 -9.58 18.03
N ALA A 277 9.26 -10.80 17.54
CA ALA A 277 9.69 -11.24 16.20
C ALA A 277 9.10 -10.37 15.08
N ARG A 278 7.84 -9.94 15.22
CA ARG A 278 7.18 -9.04 14.28
C ARG A 278 7.81 -7.64 14.28
N GLN A 279 8.13 -7.10 15.45
CA GLN A 279 8.81 -5.81 15.57
C GLN A 279 10.22 -5.87 14.97
N GLU A 280 11.00 -6.91 15.27
CA GLU A 280 12.33 -7.10 14.72
C GLU A 280 12.31 -7.22 13.19
N ARG A 281 11.41 -8.04 12.63
CA ARG A 281 11.21 -8.14 11.18
C ARG A 281 10.86 -6.79 10.55
N ASN A 282 9.94 -6.04 11.15
CA ASN A 282 9.55 -4.73 10.65
C ASN A 282 10.70 -3.72 10.70
N ALA A 283 11.54 -3.77 11.75
CA ALA A 283 12.73 -2.93 11.87
C ALA A 283 13.76 -3.27 10.79
N LEU A 284 14.04 -4.57 10.55
CA LEU A 284 14.95 -5.00 9.48
C LEU A 284 14.45 -4.60 8.09
N ASN A 285 13.16 -4.77 7.82
CA ASN A 285 12.55 -4.33 6.55
C ASN A 285 12.67 -2.82 6.37
N ALA A 286 12.52 -2.03 7.44
CA ALA A 286 12.68 -0.58 7.39
C ALA A 286 14.13 -0.17 7.09
N ILE A 287 15.12 -0.84 7.74
CA ILE A 287 16.54 -0.61 7.48
C ILE A 287 16.91 -1.01 6.06
N GLN A 288 16.46 -2.18 5.60
CA GLN A 288 16.70 -2.65 4.23
C GLN A 288 16.19 -1.66 3.20
N ALA A 289 14.99 -1.12 3.40
CA ALA A 289 14.42 -0.15 2.49
C ALA A 289 15.13 1.22 2.54
N ASP A 290 15.67 1.63 3.71
CA ASP A 290 16.51 2.82 3.82
C ASP A 290 17.83 2.62 3.08
N LEU A 291 18.51 1.48 3.29
CA LEU A 291 19.74 1.14 2.59
C LEU A 291 19.54 1.10 1.07
N MET A 292 18.43 0.53 0.59
CA MET A 292 18.12 0.50 -0.85
C MET A 292 17.76 1.87 -1.44
N SER A 293 17.44 2.86 -0.62
CA SER A 293 17.23 4.25 -1.06
C SER A 293 18.54 5.03 -1.21
N ARG A 294 19.66 4.48 -0.73
CA ARG A 294 21.00 5.06 -0.86
C ARG A 294 21.62 4.73 -2.22
N ARG A 295 22.76 5.34 -2.54
CA ARG A 295 23.50 5.02 -3.77
C ARG A 295 23.97 3.55 -3.72
N ALA A 296 23.88 2.87 -4.85
CA ALA A 296 24.21 1.44 -4.97
C ALA A 296 25.68 1.13 -4.58
N ASP A 297 26.59 2.09 -4.76
CA ASP A 297 28.02 2.00 -4.40
C ASP A 297 28.28 2.13 -2.88
N GLN A 298 27.27 2.59 -2.10
CA GLN A 298 27.40 2.82 -0.67
C GLN A 298 26.87 1.66 0.19
N VAL A 299 26.25 0.65 -0.42
CA VAL A 299 25.68 -0.49 0.31
C VAL A 299 26.30 -1.80 -0.19
N PRO A 300 27.16 -2.44 0.60
CA PRO A 300 27.72 -3.74 0.24
C PRO A 300 26.60 -4.78 0.00
N PRO A 301 26.63 -5.52 -1.13
CA PRO A 301 25.64 -6.55 -1.43
C PRO A 301 25.48 -7.61 -0.31
N ALA A 302 26.57 -7.89 0.41
CA ALA A 302 26.58 -8.83 1.52
C ALA A 302 25.67 -8.40 2.68
N ILE A 303 25.56 -7.09 2.97
CA ILE A 303 24.69 -6.57 4.03
C ILE A 303 23.20 -6.79 3.65
N LEU A 304 22.85 -6.54 2.39
CA LEU A 304 21.49 -6.79 1.91
C LEU A 304 21.13 -8.27 1.88
N ALA A 305 22.12 -9.15 1.59
CA ALA A 305 21.93 -10.59 1.62
C ALA A 305 21.71 -11.10 3.06
N ASP A 306 22.53 -10.66 4.02
CA ASP A 306 22.37 -10.99 5.45
C ASP A 306 20.99 -10.54 5.98
N MET A 307 20.58 -9.32 5.66
CA MET A 307 19.27 -8.82 6.06
C MET A 307 18.12 -9.65 5.50
N ARG A 308 18.19 -10.05 4.21
CA ARG A 308 17.16 -10.92 3.61
C ARG A 308 17.10 -12.26 4.31
N GLN A 309 18.24 -12.84 4.64
CA GLN A 309 18.32 -14.11 5.37
C GLN A 309 17.70 -13.98 6.77
N ARG A 310 18.00 -12.92 7.50
CA ARG A 310 17.40 -12.65 8.82
C ARG A 310 15.89 -12.46 8.74
N VAL A 311 15.40 -11.70 7.75
CA VAL A 311 13.95 -11.53 7.51
C VAL A 311 13.31 -12.89 7.22
N ALA A 312 13.90 -13.74 6.39
CA ALA A 312 13.39 -15.08 6.10
C ALA A 312 13.32 -15.98 7.35
N VAL A 313 14.32 -15.91 8.21
CA VAL A 313 14.33 -16.63 9.51
C VAL A 313 13.19 -16.13 10.42
N LEU A 314 12.99 -14.82 10.51
CA LEU A 314 11.92 -14.22 11.31
C LEU A 314 10.53 -14.55 10.74
N ASP A 315 10.37 -14.59 9.43
CA ASP A 315 9.11 -15.01 8.78
C ASP A 315 8.79 -16.49 9.10
N GLY A 316 9.81 -17.36 9.07
CA GLY A 316 9.67 -18.75 9.51
C GLY A 316 9.27 -18.86 10.98
N ARG A 317 9.92 -18.10 11.86
CA ARG A 317 9.60 -18.07 13.30
C ARG A 317 8.18 -17.54 13.55
N LEU A 318 7.77 -16.47 12.88
CA LEU A 318 6.41 -15.91 12.97
C LEU A 318 5.35 -16.91 12.54
N LYS A 319 5.61 -17.64 11.45
CA LYS A 319 4.72 -18.70 10.98
C LYS A 319 4.53 -19.78 12.06
N THR A 320 5.63 -20.30 12.61
CA THR A 320 5.59 -21.31 13.67
C THR A 320 4.86 -20.83 14.91
N LEU A 321 5.15 -19.61 15.40
CA LEU A 321 4.48 -19.02 16.56
C LEU A 321 2.99 -18.84 16.33
N THR A 322 2.59 -18.37 15.14
CA THR A 322 1.18 -18.20 14.77
C THR A 322 0.46 -19.56 14.71
N GLU A 323 1.11 -20.59 14.15
CA GLU A 323 0.56 -21.94 14.10
C GLU A 323 0.44 -22.57 15.51
N ASP A 324 1.41 -22.36 16.38
CA ASP A 324 1.38 -22.81 17.76
C ASP A 324 0.28 -22.14 18.58
N ILE A 325 0.14 -20.81 18.44
CA ILE A 325 -0.95 -20.06 19.07
C ILE A 325 -2.31 -20.60 18.58
N ARG A 326 -2.48 -20.78 17.26
CA ARG A 326 -3.72 -21.28 16.67
C ARG A 326 -4.07 -22.71 17.13
N ARG A 327 -3.07 -23.57 17.28
CA ARG A 327 -3.26 -24.96 17.70
C ARG A 327 -3.56 -25.07 19.19
N ARG A 328 -2.85 -24.33 20.02
CA ARG A 328 -2.93 -24.44 21.49
C ARG A 328 -4.01 -23.57 22.11
N PHE A 329 -4.34 -22.45 21.47
CA PHE A 329 -5.29 -21.45 21.93
C PHE A 329 -6.23 -21.01 20.78
N PRO A 330 -7.08 -21.91 20.27
CA PRO A 330 -7.92 -21.64 19.10
C PRO A 330 -8.87 -20.45 19.34
N ASP A 331 -9.48 -20.36 20.50
CA ASP A 331 -10.39 -19.26 20.86
C ASP A 331 -9.69 -17.90 20.81
N TYR A 332 -8.44 -17.84 21.31
CA TYR A 332 -7.62 -16.64 21.22
C TYR A 332 -7.25 -16.30 19.77
N ALA A 333 -6.90 -17.30 18.97
CA ALA A 333 -6.57 -17.09 17.57
C ALA A 333 -7.76 -16.60 16.73
N GLU A 334 -8.98 -17.10 17.01
CA GLU A 334 -10.22 -16.62 16.38
C GLU A 334 -10.55 -15.17 16.76
N LEU A 335 -10.29 -14.78 17.99
CA LEU A 335 -10.48 -13.39 18.44
C LEU A 335 -9.51 -12.42 17.78
N LEU A 336 -8.25 -12.81 17.55
CA LEU A 336 -7.22 -11.94 16.95
C LEU A 336 -7.31 -11.84 15.44
N THR A 337 -7.77 -12.88 14.78
CA THR A 337 -7.94 -12.94 13.33
C THR A 337 -9.35 -13.45 13.01
N PRO A 338 -10.38 -12.62 13.21
CA PRO A 338 -11.71 -12.99 12.78
C PRO A 338 -11.65 -13.34 11.29
N ARG A 339 -12.13 -14.53 10.97
CA ARG A 339 -12.19 -14.94 9.55
C ARG A 339 -13.09 -13.98 8.81
N PRO A 340 -12.74 -13.59 7.58
CA PRO A 340 -13.65 -12.80 6.76
C PRO A 340 -15.01 -13.47 6.72
N ALA A 341 -16.07 -12.68 6.85
CA ALA A 341 -17.42 -13.19 6.74
C ALA A 341 -17.59 -13.85 5.36
N THR A 342 -18.15 -15.07 5.35
CA THR A 342 -18.45 -15.80 4.11
C THR A 342 -19.94 -15.81 3.85
N VAL A 343 -20.33 -15.85 2.57
CA VAL A 343 -21.75 -15.97 2.19
C VAL A 343 -22.39 -17.22 2.82
N ALA A 344 -21.67 -18.34 2.88
CA ALA A 344 -22.12 -19.55 3.53
C ALA A 344 -22.32 -19.38 5.05
N GLY A 345 -21.38 -18.71 5.73
CA GLY A 345 -21.49 -18.42 7.16
C GLY A 345 -22.66 -17.50 7.49
N ILE A 346 -22.92 -16.49 6.63
CA ILE A 346 -24.08 -15.61 6.78
C ILE A 346 -25.38 -16.38 6.61
N ARG A 347 -25.50 -17.23 5.59
CA ARG A 347 -26.69 -18.06 5.37
C ARG A 347 -26.99 -19.00 6.54
N ALA A 348 -25.96 -19.50 7.21
CA ALA A 348 -26.12 -20.39 8.35
C ALA A 348 -26.80 -19.73 9.57
N VAL A 349 -26.73 -18.38 9.68
CA VAL A 349 -27.33 -17.63 10.80
C VAL A 349 -28.63 -16.93 10.43
N LEU A 350 -28.96 -16.79 9.14
CA LEU A 350 -30.20 -16.17 8.67
C LEU A 350 -31.39 -17.12 8.87
N LYS A 351 -32.51 -16.58 9.36
CA LYS A 351 -33.78 -17.27 9.46
C LYS A 351 -34.49 -17.36 8.11
N PRO A 352 -35.41 -18.31 7.91
CA PRO A 352 -36.24 -18.35 6.71
C PRO A 352 -36.96 -17.01 6.47
N GLY A 353 -36.80 -16.48 5.24
CA GLY A 353 -37.38 -15.18 4.86
C GLY A 353 -36.48 -13.96 5.16
N GLU A 354 -35.37 -14.15 5.87
CA GLU A 354 -34.41 -13.08 6.09
C GLU A 354 -33.38 -12.97 4.94
N SER A 355 -32.88 -11.76 4.75
CA SER A 355 -31.79 -11.47 3.80
C SER A 355 -30.83 -10.46 4.42
N LEU A 356 -29.54 -10.66 4.23
CA LEU A 356 -28.53 -9.65 4.54
C LEU A 356 -28.33 -8.74 3.31
N LEU A 357 -28.49 -7.44 3.52
CA LEU A 357 -28.01 -6.43 2.57
C LEU A 357 -26.70 -5.84 3.10
N SER A 358 -25.61 -6.04 2.35
CA SER A 358 -24.31 -5.52 2.70
C SER A 358 -23.87 -4.48 1.69
N ILE A 359 -23.56 -3.27 2.16
CA ILE A 359 -23.16 -2.13 1.33
C ILE A 359 -21.74 -1.72 1.70
N LEU A 360 -20.91 -1.48 0.69
CA LEU A 360 -19.58 -0.89 0.80
C LEU A 360 -19.52 0.33 -0.12
N SER A 361 -19.53 1.53 0.46
CA SER A 361 -19.24 2.76 -0.27
C SER A 361 -17.74 2.96 -0.31
N ALA A 362 -17.18 2.96 -1.52
CA ALA A 362 -15.76 3.14 -1.78
C ALA A 362 -15.53 4.50 -2.48
N GLU A 363 -14.31 4.78 -2.92
CA GLU A 363 -13.96 6.11 -3.47
C GLU A 363 -14.60 6.35 -4.84
N GLU A 364 -14.61 5.35 -5.71
CA GLU A 364 -15.12 5.47 -7.08
C GLU A 364 -16.54 4.89 -7.26
N GLN A 365 -16.94 3.89 -6.45
CA GLN A 365 -18.18 3.13 -6.64
C GLN A 365 -18.77 2.64 -5.31
N THR A 366 -20.04 2.26 -5.35
CA THR A 366 -20.73 1.56 -4.26
C THR A 366 -20.96 0.10 -4.64
N TYR A 367 -20.59 -0.80 -3.75
CA TYR A 367 -20.74 -2.24 -3.93
C TYR A 367 -21.85 -2.75 -3.02
N VAL A 368 -22.77 -3.54 -3.58
CA VAL A 368 -23.94 -4.05 -2.87
C VAL A 368 -24.03 -5.57 -3.02
N TRP A 369 -24.16 -6.24 -1.91
CA TRP A 369 -24.46 -7.68 -1.85
C TRP A 369 -25.82 -7.87 -1.20
N ALA A 370 -26.70 -8.65 -1.82
CA ALA A 370 -27.92 -9.16 -1.21
C ALA A 370 -27.82 -10.67 -1.06
N ILE A 371 -27.81 -11.14 0.18
CA ILE A 371 -27.59 -12.55 0.54
C ILE A 371 -28.83 -13.06 1.23
N PRO A 372 -29.76 -13.76 0.52
CA PRO A 372 -30.92 -14.38 1.13
C PRO A 372 -30.52 -15.65 1.90
N ALA A 373 -31.33 -16.04 2.90
CA ALA A 373 -31.18 -17.31 3.61
C ALA A 373 -31.25 -18.51 2.66
N LYS A 374 -32.08 -18.43 1.61
CA LYS A 374 -32.18 -19.43 0.53
C LYS A 374 -32.25 -18.74 -0.82
N GLY A 375 -31.73 -19.43 -1.85
CA GLY A 375 -31.72 -18.90 -3.23
C GLY A 375 -30.39 -18.24 -3.63
N ALA A 376 -30.39 -17.59 -4.81
CA ALA A 376 -29.18 -16.98 -5.35
C ALA A 376 -28.86 -15.66 -4.62
N ALA A 377 -27.59 -15.48 -4.25
CA ALA A 377 -27.09 -14.19 -3.79
C ALA A 377 -26.79 -13.29 -5.00
N SER A 378 -26.93 -11.98 -4.82
CA SER A 378 -26.62 -11.00 -5.85
C SER A 378 -25.48 -10.06 -5.41
N PHE A 379 -24.70 -9.59 -6.39
CA PHE A 379 -23.61 -8.63 -6.22
C PHE A 379 -23.65 -7.64 -7.37
N ALA A 380 -23.61 -6.37 -7.04
CA ALA A 380 -23.58 -5.26 -8.01
C ALA A 380 -22.57 -4.19 -7.58
N ALA A 381 -21.95 -3.56 -8.57
CA ALA A 381 -21.19 -2.33 -8.44
C ALA A 381 -21.91 -1.22 -9.20
N THR A 382 -22.13 -0.05 -8.57
CA THR A 382 -22.89 1.08 -9.13
C THR A 382 -22.07 2.36 -9.04
#